data_df0f2161946823060b53845c57ebe176
#
_entry.id   df0f2161946823060b53845c57ebe176
#
_cell.length_a   1.000
_cell.length_b   1.000
_cell.length_c   1.000
_cell.angle_alpha   90.00
_cell.angle_beta   90.00
_cell.angle_gamma   90.00
#
_symmetry.space_group_name_H-M   'P 1'
#
loop_
_entity.id
_entity.type
_entity.pdbx_description
1 polymer ?
#
loop_
_entity_poly.entity_id
_entity_poly.type
_entity_poly.pdbx_seq_one_letter_code
_entity_poly.pdbx_strand_id
1 'polypeptide(L)'
;MRARNAPEREAMQLDQVKAIVTGGVSGLGLAVAHLLAARGASVALVDINDEKGASAVAELGAKASYHRTDVTSEEHVAASLQQAADRMGGLNAAINCAGILGAGRVLGKEGPMPLKTFQTTVMVNLIGSFNVAKAAAALMQNNAPGEDGERGVIVNTASIAAYEGQIGQAAYAASKGGVIGMTLPMAREFARIGVRVMTVAPGVFHTPMVDGMPPHVYESLCAQVPYPSRLGTSAEFADVVAFILGNRYLNGSVIRVDGAIRLAPK
;
A
#
# COMPACT_ATOMS: atom_id res chain seq x y z
N MET A 1 -12.79 -23.06 -36.81
CA MET A 1 -12.18 -21.81 -36.27
C MET A 1 -11.00 -22.23 -35.38
N ARG A 2 -9.76 -22.09 -35.84
CA ARG A 2 -8.58 -22.41 -35.03
C ARG A 2 -8.43 -21.28 -34.03
N ALA A 3 -8.47 -21.59 -32.72
CA ALA A 3 -8.09 -20.65 -31.67
C ALA A 3 -6.68 -20.16 -32.01
N ARG A 4 -6.50 -18.87 -32.24
CA ARG A 4 -5.19 -18.25 -32.30
C ARG A 4 -4.66 -18.36 -30.86
N ASN A 5 -3.65 -19.18 -30.64
CA ASN A 5 -2.87 -19.12 -29.40
C ASN A 5 -2.38 -17.68 -29.29
N ALA A 6 -2.96 -16.92 -28.37
CA ALA A 6 -2.38 -15.64 -27.98
C ALA A 6 -0.95 -15.96 -27.51
N PRO A 7 0.06 -15.18 -27.92
CA PRO A 7 1.42 -15.35 -27.39
C PRO A 7 1.36 -15.27 -25.87
N GLU A 8 2.09 -16.17 -25.19
CA GLU A 8 2.28 -16.07 -23.75
C GLU A 8 2.83 -14.67 -23.48
N ARG A 9 2.03 -13.84 -22.81
CA ARG A 9 2.41 -12.46 -22.50
C ARG A 9 3.36 -12.50 -21.31
N GLU A 10 4.54 -11.97 -21.48
CA GLU A 10 5.48 -11.85 -20.38
C GLU A 10 4.94 -10.83 -19.37
N ALA A 11 4.57 -11.30 -18.19
CA ALA A 11 4.23 -10.46 -17.05
C ALA A 11 5.42 -9.57 -16.65
N MET A 12 5.18 -8.45 -15.95
CA MET A 12 6.26 -7.66 -15.34
C MET A 12 7.11 -8.60 -14.46
N GLN A 13 8.36 -8.81 -14.86
CA GLN A 13 9.28 -9.66 -14.09
C GLN A 13 9.67 -8.93 -12.82
N LEU A 14 9.57 -9.61 -11.66
CA LEU A 14 9.80 -8.95 -10.37
C LEU A 14 11.24 -8.46 -10.20
N ASP A 15 12.22 -9.06 -10.85
CA ASP A 15 13.61 -8.62 -10.85
C ASP A 15 13.85 -7.30 -11.61
N GLN A 16 12.92 -6.90 -12.47
CA GLN A 16 12.92 -5.62 -13.20
C GLN A 16 12.13 -4.53 -12.46
N VAL A 17 11.51 -4.86 -11.35
CA VAL A 17 10.75 -3.89 -10.55
C VAL A 17 11.70 -2.91 -9.87
N LYS A 18 11.38 -1.63 -10.02
CA LYS A 18 12.01 -0.49 -9.34
C LYS A 18 10.93 0.19 -8.52
N ALA A 19 10.82 -0.23 -7.25
CA ALA A 19 9.70 0.12 -6.41
C ALA A 19 10.04 1.16 -5.36
N ILE A 20 9.12 2.08 -5.11
CA ILE A 20 9.03 2.76 -3.81
C ILE A 20 7.97 2.10 -2.95
N VAL A 21 8.23 2.01 -1.64
CA VAL A 21 7.29 1.48 -0.66
C VAL A 21 7.19 2.46 0.50
N THR A 22 6.04 3.13 0.64
CA THR A 22 5.80 4.02 1.79
C THR A 22 5.37 3.21 3.01
N GLY A 23 5.70 3.66 4.22
CA GLY A 23 5.56 2.80 5.41
C GLY A 23 6.45 1.55 5.30
N GLY A 24 7.54 1.64 4.53
CA GLY A 24 8.35 0.52 4.09
C GLY A 24 9.26 -0.09 5.16
N VAL A 25 9.34 0.53 6.34
CA VAL A 25 10.25 0.08 7.41
C VAL A 25 9.55 -0.76 8.48
N SER A 26 8.28 -1.09 8.31
CA SER A 26 7.51 -1.93 9.24
C SER A 26 6.30 -2.58 8.59
N GLY A 27 5.74 -3.60 9.26
CA GLY A 27 4.45 -4.21 8.95
C GLY A 27 4.30 -4.66 7.50
N LEU A 28 3.18 -4.29 6.88
CA LEU A 28 2.83 -4.70 5.51
C LEU A 28 3.83 -4.16 4.47
N GLY A 29 4.25 -2.90 4.63
CA GLY A 29 5.21 -2.28 3.69
C GLY A 29 6.57 -2.98 3.72
N LEU A 30 7.09 -3.30 4.90
CA LEU A 30 8.36 -4.02 5.04
C LEU A 30 8.27 -5.44 4.44
N ALA A 31 7.15 -6.14 4.63
CA ALA A 31 6.96 -7.46 4.02
C ALA A 31 6.95 -7.39 2.50
N VAL A 32 6.32 -6.38 1.90
CA VAL A 32 6.40 -6.14 0.45
C VAL A 32 7.83 -5.88 0.03
N ALA A 33 8.56 -5.04 0.76
CA ALA A 33 9.96 -4.73 0.46
C ALA A 33 10.84 -6.00 0.49
N HIS A 34 10.67 -6.86 1.51
CA HIS A 34 11.37 -8.14 1.60
C HIS A 34 11.07 -9.07 0.43
N LEU A 35 9.79 -9.24 0.07
CA LEU A 35 9.40 -10.09 -1.04
C LEU A 35 10.02 -9.58 -2.35
N LEU A 36 9.92 -8.28 -2.63
CA LEU A 36 10.44 -7.68 -3.86
C LEU A 36 11.98 -7.79 -3.92
N ALA A 37 12.68 -7.48 -2.83
CA ALA A 37 14.14 -7.60 -2.75
C ALA A 37 14.61 -9.06 -2.96
N ALA A 38 13.93 -10.03 -2.34
CA ALA A 38 14.21 -11.46 -2.51
C ALA A 38 13.99 -11.95 -3.96
N ARG A 39 13.15 -11.25 -4.73
CA ARG A 39 12.91 -11.50 -6.17
C ARG A 39 13.80 -10.68 -7.08
N GLY A 40 14.81 -9.98 -6.53
CA GLY A 40 15.80 -9.25 -7.30
C GLY A 40 15.44 -7.80 -7.67
N ALA A 41 14.30 -7.29 -7.23
CA ALA A 41 13.88 -5.91 -7.42
C ALA A 41 14.82 -4.90 -6.76
N SER A 42 14.80 -3.66 -7.25
CA SER A 42 15.34 -2.50 -6.52
C SER A 42 14.22 -1.86 -5.71
N VAL A 43 14.47 -1.58 -4.42
CA VAL A 43 13.44 -1.10 -3.51
C VAL A 43 13.90 0.14 -2.75
N ALA A 44 13.14 1.21 -2.82
CA ALA A 44 13.32 2.40 -2.00
C ALA A 44 12.26 2.44 -0.90
N LEU A 45 12.70 2.38 0.35
CA LEU A 45 11.86 2.51 1.52
C LEU A 45 11.63 3.99 1.82
N VAL A 46 10.38 4.37 1.98
CA VAL A 46 9.95 5.74 2.26
C VAL A 46 9.20 5.76 3.58
N ASP A 47 9.77 6.41 4.59
CA ASP A 47 9.23 6.44 5.96
C ASP A 47 9.76 7.67 6.71
N ILE A 48 9.21 7.94 7.90
CA ILE A 48 9.69 8.99 8.82
C ILE A 48 10.67 8.46 9.88
N ASN A 49 10.84 7.15 10.00
CA ASN A 49 11.63 6.51 11.06
C ASN A 49 13.03 6.12 10.55
N ASP A 50 14.01 6.95 10.86
CA ASP A 50 15.39 6.78 10.39
C ASP A 50 16.07 5.51 10.94
N GLU A 51 15.84 5.19 12.22
CA GLU A 51 16.47 4.04 12.88
C GLU A 51 16.00 2.73 12.21
N LYS A 52 14.68 2.57 12.04
CA LYS A 52 14.12 1.41 11.33
C LYS A 52 14.51 1.41 9.84
N GLY A 53 14.65 2.59 9.23
CA GLY A 53 15.10 2.73 7.86
C GLY A 53 16.50 2.15 7.65
N ALA A 54 17.45 2.49 8.51
CA ALA A 54 18.81 1.98 8.47
C ALA A 54 18.86 0.45 8.66
N SER A 55 18.10 -0.08 9.64
CA SER A 55 18.01 -1.52 9.88
C SER A 55 17.43 -2.26 8.68
N ALA A 56 16.31 -1.80 8.14
CA ALA A 56 15.64 -2.43 7.02
C ALA A 56 16.51 -2.47 5.75
N VAL A 57 17.25 -1.39 5.45
CA VAL A 57 18.19 -1.38 4.30
C VAL A 57 19.32 -2.39 4.51
N ALA A 58 19.86 -2.52 5.73
CA ALA A 58 20.90 -3.50 6.03
C ALA A 58 20.41 -4.93 5.81
N GLU A 59 19.15 -5.22 6.14
CA GLU A 59 18.52 -6.53 5.92
C GLU A 59 18.24 -6.83 4.43
N LEU A 60 17.75 -5.82 3.70
CA LEU A 60 17.35 -5.97 2.30
C LEU A 60 18.51 -5.98 1.31
N GLY A 61 19.68 -5.46 1.70
CA GLY A 61 20.90 -5.52 0.92
C GLY A 61 21.07 -4.38 -0.11
N ALA A 62 22.04 -4.55 -1.02
CA ALA A 62 22.60 -3.48 -1.84
C ALA A 62 21.61 -2.79 -2.81
N LYS A 63 20.54 -3.46 -3.20
CA LYS A 63 19.50 -2.89 -4.07
C LYS A 63 18.42 -2.12 -3.31
N ALA A 64 18.53 -2.02 -1.98
CA ALA A 64 17.63 -1.24 -1.16
C ALA A 64 18.19 0.15 -0.85
N SER A 65 17.29 1.10 -0.63
CA SER A 65 17.62 2.43 -0.11
C SER A 65 16.52 2.92 0.83
N TYR A 66 16.86 3.87 1.69
CA TYR A 66 15.92 4.53 2.58
C TYR A 66 15.91 6.03 2.28
N HIS A 67 14.72 6.61 2.29
CA HIS A 67 14.49 8.03 2.12
C HIS A 67 13.52 8.52 3.21
N ARG A 68 14.04 9.38 4.10
CA ARG A 68 13.19 10.01 5.11
C ARG A 68 12.15 10.91 4.44
N THR A 69 10.87 10.59 4.62
CA THR A 69 9.80 11.29 3.91
C THR A 69 8.55 11.36 4.78
N ASP A 70 8.05 12.56 4.99
CA ASP A 70 6.67 12.77 5.45
C ASP A 70 5.76 12.79 4.23
N VAL A 71 4.90 11.78 4.08
CA VAL A 71 3.97 11.66 2.94
C VAL A 71 2.94 12.78 2.89
N THR A 72 2.73 13.51 3.99
CA THR A 72 1.83 14.67 4.03
C THR A 72 2.42 15.91 3.38
N SER A 73 3.75 15.93 3.17
CA SER A 73 4.46 17.01 2.48
C SER A 73 4.67 16.66 1.00
N GLU A 74 4.03 17.43 0.12
CA GLU A 74 4.19 17.27 -1.33
C GLU A 74 5.64 17.42 -1.77
N GLU A 75 6.37 18.38 -1.19
CA GLU A 75 7.78 18.65 -1.52
C GLU A 75 8.70 17.49 -1.09
N HIS A 76 8.52 16.96 0.14
CA HIS A 76 9.29 15.81 0.60
C HIS A 76 9.05 14.59 -0.28
N VAL A 77 7.79 14.34 -0.64
CA VAL A 77 7.44 13.22 -1.54
C VAL A 77 8.10 13.39 -2.90
N ALA A 78 7.97 14.56 -3.54
CA ALA A 78 8.55 14.80 -4.85
C ALA A 78 10.08 14.61 -4.85
N ALA A 79 10.76 15.18 -3.86
CA ALA A 79 12.21 15.08 -3.74
C ALA A 79 12.69 13.64 -3.49
N SER A 80 12.04 12.94 -2.57
CA SER A 80 12.40 11.56 -2.22
C SER A 80 12.15 10.57 -3.36
N LEU A 81 11.04 10.71 -4.08
CA LEU A 81 10.74 9.85 -5.22
C LEU A 81 11.73 10.09 -6.38
N GLN A 82 12.10 11.34 -6.63
CA GLN A 82 13.12 11.66 -7.63
C GLN A 82 14.46 11.04 -7.27
N GLN A 83 14.95 11.24 -6.04
CA GLN A 83 16.20 10.64 -5.56
C GLN A 83 16.19 9.10 -5.65
N ALA A 84 15.07 8.47 -5.27
CA ALA A 84 14.91 7.04 -5.38
C ALA A 84 14.95 6.57 -6.84
N ALA A 85 14.25 7.27 -7.74
CA ALA A 85 14.25 6.97 -9.17
C ALA A 85 15.65 7.11 -9.78
N ASP A 86 16.38 8.18 -9.44
CA ASP A 86 17.74 8.40 -9.93
C ASP A 86 18.68 7.26 -9.48
N ARG A 87 18.59 6.86 -8.21
CA ARG A 87 19.41 5.77 -7.66
C ARG A 87 19.09 4.42 -8.29
N MET A 88 17.83 4.11 -8.57
CA MET A 88 17.40 2.85 -9.19
C MET A 88 17.50 2.87 -10.73
N GLY A 89 17.77 4.02 -11.33
CA GLY A 89 17.74 4.20 -12.78
C GLY A 89 16.31 4.12 -13.34
N GLY A 90 15.33 4.64 -12.60
CA GLY A 90 13.90 4.71 -12.94
C GLY A 90 12.98 4.28 -11.80
N LEU A 91 11.68 4.40 -12.02
CA LEU A 91 10.61 4.02 -11.09
C LEU A 91 9.47 3.42 -11.91
N ASN A 92 9.04 2.17 -11.62
CA ASN A 92 7.91 1.53 -12.30
C ASN A 92 6.89 0.91 -11.35
N ALA A 93 7.11 0.97 -10.03
CA ALA A 93 6.13 0.54 -9.04
C ALA A 93 6.09 1.50 -7.85
N ALA A 94 4.89 1.85 -7.36
CA ALA A 94 4.71 2.62 -6.14
C ALA A 94 3.69 1.93 -5.24
N ILE A 95 4.10 1.54 -4.03
CA ILE A 95 3.27 0.83 -3.08
C ILE A 95 3.04 1.71 -1.85
N ASN A 96 1.80 2.14 -1.66
CA ASN A 96 1.38 3.01 -0.58
C ASN A 96 0.92 2.20 0.63
N CYS A 97 1.82 2.00 1.61
CA CYS A 97 1.51 1.33 2.88
C CYS A 97 1.58 2.26 4.09
N ALA A 98 2.05 3.51 3.94
CA ALA A 98 2.05 4.47 5.03
C ALA A 98 0.63 4.75 5.53
N GLY A 99 0.43 4.71 6.85
CA GLY A 99 -0.88 4.99 7.43
C GLY A 99 -0.88 4.88 8.95
N ILE A 100 -1.88 5.53 9.54
CA ILE A 100 -2.15 5.53 10.97
C ILE A 100 -3.61 5.18 11.24
N LEU A 101 -3.89 4.58 12.39
CA LEU A 101 -5.26 4.18 12.76
C LEU A 101 -6.13 5.39 13.14
N GLY A 102 -5.57 6.36 13.89
CA GLY A 102 -6.33 7.55 14.32
C GLY A 102 -7.65 7.21 15.03
N ALA A 103 -7.62 6.18 15.91
CA ALA A 103 -8.83 5.67 16.57
C ALA A 103 -9.33 6.65 17.62
N GLY A 104 -10.66 6.79 17.71
CA GLY A 104 -11.34 7.58 18.72
C GLY A 104 -12.82 7.71 18.41
N ARG A 105 -13.66 7.74 19.45
CA ARG A 105 -15.09 7.97 19.26
C ARG A 105 -15.36 9.41 18.89
N VAL A 106 -16.24 9.64 17.91
CA VAL A 106 -16.67 11.01 17.53
C VAL A 106 -17.23 11.76 18.75
N LEU A 107 -17.99 11.05 19.60
CA LEU A 107 -18.43 11.52 20.90
C LEU A 107 -17.97 10.52 21.97
N GLY A 108 -16.89 10.85 22.67
CA GLY A 108 -16.32 10.07 23.76
C GLY A 108 -16.85 10.49 25.13
N LYS A 109 -16.34 9.84 26.18
CA LYS A 109 -16.70 10.18 27.59
C LYS A 109 -16.20 11.57 27.98
N GLU A 110 -15.09 12.01 27.41
CA GLU A 110 -14.44 13.30 27.71
C GLU A 110 -14.90 14.42 26.77
N GLY A 111 -15.85 14.12 25.87
CA GLY A 111 -16.37 15.07 24.91
C GLY A 111 -16.16 14.67 23.45
N PRO A 112 -16.38 15.62 22.52
CA PRO A 112 -16.19 15.40 21.08
C PRO A 112 -14.70 15.16 20.71
N MET A 113 -14.49 14.31 19.69
CA MET A 113 -13.14 14.09 19.14
C MET A 113 -12.54 15.41 18.65
N PRO A 114 -11.26 15.72 19.02
CA PRO A 114 -10.58 16.86 18.45
C PRO A 114 -10.48 16.74 16.91
N LEU A 115 -10.87 17.80 16.19
CA LEU A 115 -10.79 17.83 14.72
C LEU A 115 -9.39 17.47 14.21
N LYS A 116 -8.34 17.82 14.95
CA LYS A 116 -6.95 17.51 14.62
C LYS A 116 -6.70 16.00 14.44
N THR A 117 -7.33 15.14 15.26
CA THR A 117 -7.22 13.68 15.12
C THR A 117 -7.77 13.22 13.78
N PHE A 118 -8.95 13.69 13.40
CA PHE A 118 -9.56 13.40 12.10
C PHE A 118 -8.67 13.92 10.95
N GLN A 119 -8.26 15.18 11.01
CA GLN A 119 -7.41 15.80 10.01
C GLN A 119 -6.09 15.05 9.82
N THR A 120 -5.38 14.71 10.91
CA THR A 120 -4.09 14.01 10.82
C THR A 120 -4.27 12.63 10.16
N THR A 121 -5.33 11.91 10.51
CA THR A 121 -5.61 10.59 9.90
C THR A 121 -5.88 10.70 8.39
N VAL A 122 -6.69 11.67 7.98
CA VAL A 122 -6.96 11.92 6.56
C VAL A 122 -5.71 12.40 5.82
N MET A 123 -4.93 13.29 6.44
CA MET A 123 -3.68 13.80 5.84
C MET A 123 -2.69 12.68 5.56
N VAL A 124 -2.44 11.80 6.53
CA VAL A 124 -1.48 10.70 6.34
C VAL A 124 -2.03 9.66 5.36
N ASN A 125 -3.23 9.13 5.63
CA ASN A 125 -3.73 7.94 4.92
C ASN A 125 -4.22 8.24 3.50
N LEU A 126 -4.90 9.38 3.31
CA LEU A 126 -5.53 9.72 2.03
C LEU A 126 -4.66 10.71 1.23
N ILE A 127 -4.37 11.87 1.82
CA ILE A 127 -3.60 12.90 1.10
C ILE A 127 -2.16 12.41 0.86
N GLY A 128 -1.56 11.72 1.84
CA GLY A 128 -0.24 11.09 1.65
C GLY A 128 -0.22 10.08 0.51
N SER A 129 -1.21 9.18 0.44
CA SER A 129 -1.32 8.23 -0.68
C SER A 129 -1.51 8.94 -2.03
N PHE A 130 -2.30 10.01 -2.07
CA PHE A 130 -2.48 10.82 -3.26
C PHE A 130 -1.20 11.53 -3.69
N ASN A 131 -0.47 12.15 -2.76
CA ASN A 131 0.81 12.83 -3.05
C ASN A 131 1.82 11.87 -3.70
N VAL A 132 1.96 10.69 -3.12
CA VAL A 132 2.88 9.67 -3.64
C VAL A 132 2.42 9.14 -5.00
N ALA A 133 1.13 8.84 -5.16
CA ALA A 133 0.60 8.34 -6.42
C ALA A 133 0.76 9.36 -7.56
N LYS A 134 0.49 10.65 -7.29
CA LYS A 134 0.69 11.75 -8.24
C LYS A 134 2.15 11.89 -8.65
N ALA A 135 3.07 11.93 -7.68
CA ALA A 135 4.50 12.07 -7.95
C ALA A 135 5.07 10.86 -8.69
N ALA A 136 4.65 9.65 -8.31
CA ALA A 136 5.06 8.42 -8.98
C ALA A 136 4.58 8.40 -10.44
N ALA A 137 3.31 8.75 -10.72
CA ALA A 137 2.78 8.81 -12.07
C ALA A 137 3.54 9.84 -12.95
N ALA A 138 3.91 11.00 -12.38
CA ALA A 138 4.69 12.01 -13.05
C ALA A 138 6.10 11.52 -13.47
N LEU A 139 6.71 10.64 -12.70
CA LEU A 139 7.97 10.00 -13.07
C LEU A 139 7.75 8.87 -14.09
N MET A 140 6.79 7.98 -13.82
CA MET A 140 6.51 6.80 -14.64
C MET A 140 6.09 7.13 -16.07
N GLN A 141 5.40 8.27 -16.31
CA GLN A 141 5.01 8.67 -17.66
C GLN A 141 6.19 8.82 -18.63
N ASN A 142 7.39 9.05 -18.10
CA ASN A 142 8.61 9.21 -18.88
C ASN A 142 9.35 7.89 -19.13
N ASN A 143 8.92 6.78 -18.55
CA ASN A 143 9.51 5.47 -18.80
C ASN A 143 9.29 5.05 -20.26
N ALA A 144 10.25 4.29 -20.80
CA ALA A 144 10.00 3.58 -22.04
C ALA A 144 8.79 2.63 -21.85
N PRO A 145 7.85 2.59 -22.79
CA PRO A 145 6.71 1.69 -22.69
C PRO A 145 7.16 0.23 -22.80
N GLY A 146 6.72 -0.58 -21.88
CA GLY A 146 6.83 -2.03 -21.96
C GLY A 146 5.75 -2.64 -22.87
N GLU A 147 5.51 -3.92 -22.69
CA GLU A 147 4.44 -4.63 -23.39
C GLU A 147 3.07 -3.99 -23.06
N ASP A 148 2.14 -3.99 -24.00
CA ASP A 148 0.85 -3.30 -23.91
C ASP A 148 0.94 -1.79 -23.62
N GLY A 149 2.13 -1.19 -23.71
CA GLY A 149 2.36 0.23 -23.39
C GLY A 149 2.50 0.53 -21.90
N GLU A 150 2.64 -0.49 -21.04
CA GLU A 150 2.77 -0.29 -19.59
C GLU A 150 4.07 0.46 -19.24
N ARG A 151 3.93 1.49 -18.39
CA ARG A 151 5.05 2.26 -17.84
C ARG A 151 5.18 2.15 -16.34
N GLY A 152 4.16 1.64 -15.66
CA GLY A 152 4.22 1.43 -14.22
C GLY A 152 2.88 1.08 -13.59
N VAL A 153 2.94 0.83 -12.29
CA VAL A 153 1.78 0.47 -11.49
C VAL A 153 1.84 1.09 -10.09
N ILE A 154 0.71 1.58 -9.62
CA ILE A 154 0.51 2.14 -8.29
C ILE A 154 -0.43 1.21 -7.53
N VAL A 155 -0.01 0.77 -6.34
CA VAL A 155 -0.81 -0.06 -5.44
C VAL A 155 -1.04 0.69 -4.14
N ASN A 156 -2.30 1.03 -3.86
CA ASN A 156 -2.69 1.69 -2.62
C ASN A 156 -3.18 0.67 -1.58
N THR A 157 -2.98 0.99 -0.30
CA THR A 157 -3.50 0.20 0.82
C THR A 157 -4.70 0.90 1.45
N ALA A 158 -5.90 0.34 1.21
CA ALA A 158 -7.11 0.71 1.91
C ALA A 158 -7.26 -0.09 3.23
N SER A 159 -8.46 -0.53 3.54
CA SER A 159 -8.82 -1.43 4.65
C SER A 159 -10.25 -1.91 4.45
N ILE A 160 -10.59 -3.06 5.02
CA ILE A 160 -11.99 -3.46 5.16
C ILE A 160 -12.82 -2.46 5.99
N ALA A 161 -12.17 -1.68 6.87
CA ALA A 161 -12.82 -0.59 7.61
C ALA A 161 -13.42 0.50 6.71
N ALA A 162 -13.02 0.57 5.44
CA ALA A 162 -13.64 1.44 4.45
C ALA A 162 -15.09 1.02 4.11
N TYR A 163 -15.42 -0.25 4.35
CA TYR A 163 -16.75 -0.84 4.09
C TYR A 163 -17.53 -1.08 5.39
N GLU A 164 -16.84 -1.61 6.41
CA GLU A 164 -17.44 -2.03 7.67
C GLU A 164 -16.69 -1.38 8.86
N GLY A 165 -16.59 -0.04 8.88
CA GLY A 165 -15.91 0.69 9.95
C GLY A 165 -16.56 0.47 11.31
N GLN A 166 -15.75 0.21 12.34
CA GLN A 166 -16.17 -0.01 13.71
C GLN A 166 -16.36 1.31 14.47
N ILE A 167 -17.02 1.24 15.62
CA ILE A 167 -17.13 2.37 16.55
C ILE A 167 -15.73 2.86 16.91
N GLY A 168 -15.48 4.16 16.74
CA GLY A 168 -14.18 4.79 16.95
C GLY A 168 -13.28 4.84 15.71
N GLN A 169 -13.74 4.37 14.56
CA GLN A 169 -12.94 4.37 13.32
C GLN A 169 -13.41 5.41 12.28
N ALA A 170 -14.22 6.41 12.66
CA ALA A 170 -14.78 7.36 11.69
C ALA A 170 -13.69 8.04 10.81
N ALA A 171 -12.61 8.53 11.40
CA ALA A 171 -11.52 9.15 10.66
C ALA A 171 -10.78 8.13 9.76
N TYR A 172 -10.50 6.94 10.31
CA TYR A 172 -9.84 5.85 9.60
C TYR A 172 -10.66 5.35 8.42
N ALA A 173 -11.94 5.02 8.67
CA ALA A 173 -12.87 4.56 7.64
C ALA A 173 -13.05 5.59 6.52
N ALA A 174 -13.21 6.87 6.88
CA ALA A 174 -13.30 7.96 5.91
C ALA A 174 -12.03 8.06 5.05
N SER A 175 -10.84 7.98 5.67
CA SER A 175 -9.57 8.04 4.94
C SER A 175 -9.40 6.85 3.98
N LYS A 176 -9.71 5.63 4.43
CA LYS A 176 -9.59 4.41 3.62
C LYS A 176 -10.71 4.29 2.57
N GLY A 177 -11.90 4.82 2.85
CA GLY A 177 -12.97 5.00 1.86
C GLY A 177 -12.56 5.97 0.75
N GLY A 178 -11.88 7.07 1.12
CA GLY A 178 -11.30 8.01 0.15
C GLY A 178 -10.25 7.35 -0.76
N VAL A 179 -9.37 6.49 -0.22
CA VAL A 179 -8.40 5.73 -1.02
C VAL A 179 -9.11 4.81 -2.04
N ILE A 180 -10.18 4.13 -1.63
CA ILE A 180 -11.01 3.33 -2.55
C ILE A 180 -11.63 4.22 -3.62
N GLY A 181 -12.22 5.36 -3.22
CA GLY A 181 -12.90 6.29 -4.12
C GLY A 181 -11.99 6.87 -5.21
N MET A 182 -10.72 7.15 -4.89
CA MET A 182 -9.77 7.70 -5.87
C MET A 182 -9.18 6.64 -6.83
N THR A 183 -9.32 5.34 -6.55
CA THR A 183 -8.68 4.27 -7.33
C THR A 183 -9.11 4.29 -8.80
N LEU A 184 -10.40 4.20 -9.08
CA LEU A 184 -10.90 4.13 -10.45
C LEU A 184 -10.71 5.42 -11.26
N PRO A 185 -10.99 6.63 -10.72
CA PRO A 185 -10.69 7.87 -11.43
C PRO A 185 -9.23 8.01 -11.84
N MET A 186 -8.30 7.71 -10.92
CA MET A 186 -6.86 7.75 -11.22
C MET A 186 -6.45 6.70 -12.26
N ALA A 187 -6.98 5.48 -12.17
CA ALA A 187 -6.72 4.43 -13.16
C ALA A 187 -7.16 4.84 -14.57
N ARG A 188 -8.33 5.50 -14.68
CA ARG A 188 -8.84 6.02 -15.96
C ARG A 188 -8.00 7.18 -16.50
N GLU A 189 -7.59 8.09 -15.63
CA GLU A 189 -6.76 9.24 -15.98
C GLU A 189 -5.36 8.79 -16.44
N PHE A 190 -4.74 7.87 -15.69
CA PHE A 190 -3.39 7.42 -15.96
C PHE A 190 -3.28 6.36 -17.06
N ALA A 191 -4.40 5.80 -17.52
CA ALA A 191 -4.41 4.88 -18.66
C ALA A 191 -3.74 5.49 -19.90
N ARG A 192 -3.92 6.79 -20.14
CA ARG A 192 -3.29 7.50 -21.28
C ARG A 192 -1.75 7.53 -21.23
N ILE A 193 -1.18 7.37 -20.03
CA ILE A 193 0.28 7.33 -19.82
C ILE A 193 0.79 5.91 -19.52
N GLY A 194 -0.04 4.89 -19.64
CA GLY A 194 0.34 3.50 -19.41
C GLY A 194 0.63 3.15 -17.95
N VAL A 195 0.00 3.83 -16.98
CA VAL A 195 0.15 3.57 -15.54
C VAL A 195 -1.15 3.02 -14.98
N ARG A 196 -1.07 1.82 -14.35
CA ARG A 196 -2.19 1.19 -13.67
C ARG A 196 -2.31 1.68 -12.22
N VAL A 197 -3.53 1.66 -11.69
CA VAL A 197 -3.80 1.96 -10.28
C VAL A 197 -4.68 0.86 -9.70
N MET A 198 -4.20 0.22 -8.65
CA MET A 198 -4.92 -0.81 -7.90
C MET A 198 -4.98 -0.45 -6.42
N THR A 199 -5.92 -1.03 -5.72
CA THR A 199 -6.01 -0.89 -4.26
C THR A 199 -6.20 -2.27 -3.64
N VAL A 200 -5.47 -2.53 -2.54
CA VAL A 200 -5.69 -3.69 -1.69
C VAL A 200 -6.40 -3.22 -0.42
N ALA A 201 -7.45 -3.93 -0.01
CA ALA A 201 -8.17 -3.70 1.22
C ALA A 201 -7.93 -4.88 2.17
N PRO A 202 -6.89 -4.82 3.02
CA PRO A 202 -6.60 -5.87 3.99
C PRO A 202 -7.65 -5.95 5.09
N GLY A 203 -7.89 -7.16 5.58
CA GLY A 203 -8.59 -7.45 6.81
C GLY A 203 -7.73 -7.18 8.04
N VAL A 204 -7.83 -8.04 9.04
CA VAL A 204 -6.97 -7.96 10.23
C VAL A 204 -5.72 -8.81 9.98
N PHE A 205 -4.56 -8.16 10.02
CA PHE A 205 -3.26 -8.77 9.77
C PHE A 205 -2.38 -8.73 11.02
N HIS A 206 -1.55 -9.76 11.18
CA HIS A 206 -0.50 -9.77 12.19
C HIS A 206 0.59 -8.77 11.79
N THR A 207 0.63 -7.66 12.50
CA THR A 207 1.59 -6.57 12.30
C THR A 207 2.02 -6.06 13.67
N PRO A 208 3.07 -5.25 13.79
CA PRO A 208 3.45 -4.64 15.06
C PRO A 208 2.33 -3.85 15.77
N MET A 209 1.27 -3.51 15.06
CA MET A 209 0.10 -2.84 15.64
C MET A 209 -0.73 -3.77 16.56
N VAL A 210 -0.68 -5.08 16.34
CA VAL A 210 -1.37 -6.09 17.18
C VAL A 210 -0.43 -6.78 18.17
N ASP A 211 0.87 -6.53 18.07
CA ASP A 211 1.85 -7.01 19.05
C ASP A 211 1.57 -6.34 20.40
N GLY A 212 1.50 -7.15 21.45
CA GLY A 212 1.18 -6.67 22.80
C GLY A 212 -0.31 -6.63 23.14
N MET A 213 -1.20 -7.04 22.23
CA MET A 213 -2.60 -7.28 22.59
C MET A 213 -2.71 -8.44 23.61
N PRO A 214 -3.64 -8.34 24.60
CA PRO A 214 -3.92 -9.46 25.48
C PRO A 214 -4.33 -10.70 24.69
N PRO A 215 -3.90 -11.93 25.07
CA PRO A 215 -4.17 -13.15 24.32
C PRO A 215 -5.64 -13.37 23.99
N HIS A 216 -6.56 -13.10 24.95
CA HIS A 216 -7.99 -13.25 24.73
C HIS A 216 -8.56 -12.29 23.66
N VAL A 217 -7.95 -11.10 23.49
CA VAL A 217 -8.33 -10.15 22.43
C VAL A 217 -7.87 -10.67 21.08
N TYR A 218 -6.62 -11.15 21.01
CA TYR A 218 -6.06 -11.76 19.81
C TYR A 218 -6.88 -12.97 19.36
N GLU A 219 -7.20 -13.88 20.27
CA GLU A 219 -8.05 -15.06 20.00
C GLU A 219 -9.44 -14.67 19.51
N SER A 220 -10.06 -13.65 20.14
CA SER A 220 -11.35 -13.13 19.71
C SER A 220 -11.31 -12.56 18.28
N LEU A 221 -10.23 -11.87 17.91
CA LEU A 221 -10.03 -11.38 16.53
C LEU A 221 -9.87 -12.53 15.55
N CYS A 222 -9.07 -13.54 15.89
CA CYS A 222 -8.91 -14.74 15.06
C CYS A 222 -10.23 -15.47 14.84
N ALA A 223 -11.05 -15.62 15.88
CA ALA A 223 -12.36 -16.28 15.81
C ALA A 223 -13.38 -15.55 14.93
N GLN A 224 -13.20 -14.25 14.68
CA GLN A 224 -14.06 -13.49 13.78
C GLN A 224 -13.71 -13.71 12.29
N VAL A 225 -12.55 -14.29 11.98
CA VAL A 225 -12.15 -14.61 10.60
C VAL A 225 -12.75 -15.96 10.21
N PRO A 226 -13.68 -16.01 9.23
CA PRO A 226 -14.33 -17.26 8.85
C PRO A 226 -13.36 -18.35 8.37
N TYR A 227 -12.41 -18.00 7.47
CA TYR A 227 -11.40 -18.94 6.99
C TYR A 227 -10.23 -18.24 6.28
N PRO A 228 -9.00 -18.62 6.60
CA PRO A 228 -8.61 -19.45 7.77
C PRO A 228 -8.83 -18.68 9.07
N SER A 229 -9.20 -19.36 10.16
CA SER A 229 -9.54 -18.72 11.45
C SER A 229 -8.28 -18.23 12.19
N ARG A 230 -7.61 -17.27 11.61
CA ARG A 230 -6.41 -16.59 12.10
C ARG A 230 -6.29 -15.20 11.46
N LEU A 231 -5.42 -14.40 12.00
CA LEU A 231 -5.04 -13.14 11.33
C LEU A 231 -4.26 -13.44 10.04
N GLY A 232 -4.39 -12.56 9.04
CA GLY A 232 -3.55 -12.59 7.86
C GLY A 232 -2.08 -12.33 8.21
N THR A 233 -1.16 -12.93 7.47
CA THR A 233 0.28 -12.66 7.60
C THR A 233 0.69 -11.55 6.64
N SER A 234 1.69 -10.74 7.03
CA SER A 234 2.20 -9.68 6.15
C SER A 234 2.72 -10.23 4.82
N ALA A 235 3.17 -11.50 4.78
CA ALA A 235 3.57 -12.18 3.56
C ALA A 235 2.40 -12.38 2.59
N GLU A 236 1.21 -12.76 3.09
CA GLU A 236 0.01 -12.92 2.25
C GLU A 236 -0.43 -11.59 1.60
N PHE A 237 -0.22 -10.47 2.28
CA PHE A 237 -0.41 -9.15 1.67
C PHE A 237 0.62 -8.88 0.57
N ALA A 238 1.89 -9.19 0.82
CA ALA A 238 2.96 -9.00 -0.14
C ALA A 238 2.77 -9.87 -1.40
N ASP A 239 2.27 -11.10 -1.26
CA ASP A 239 1.93 -11.98 -2.38
C ASP A 239 0.85 -11.38 -3.29
N VAL A 240 -0.18 -10.74 -2.71
CA VAL A 240 -1.21 -10.04 -3.51
C VAL A 240 -0.62 -8.83 -4.24
N VAL A 241 0.27 -8.08 -3.60
CA VAL A 241 0.97 -6.98 -4.29
C VAL A 241 1.80 -7.53 -5.45
N ALA A 242 2.58 -8.59 -5.26
CA ALA A 242 3.35 -9.23 -6.32
C ALA A 242 2.46 -9.73 -7.47
N PHE A 243 1.31 -10.32 -7.16
CA PHE A 243 0.31 -10.73 -8.15
C PHE A 243 -0.22 -9.53 -8.97
N ILE A 244 -0.52 -8.40 -8.32
CA ILE A 244 -0.96 -7.17 -9.00
C ILE A 244 0.14 -6.65 -9.93
N LEU A 245 1.39 -6.65 -9.49
CA LEU A 245 2.54 -6.21 -10.30
C LEU A 245 2.64 -7.04 -11.59
N GLY A 246 2.53 -8.37 -11.47
CA GLY A 246 2.64 -9.30 -12.59
C GLY A 246 1.40 -9.38 -13.50
N ASN A 247 0.22 -8.93 -13.08
CA ASN A 247 -1.01 -9.06 -13.86
C ASN A 247 -1.46 -7.72 -14.46
N ARG A 248 -1.11 -7.48 -15.71
CA ARG A 248 -1.38 -6.21 -16.41
C ARG A 248 -2.86 -5.91 -16.65
N TYR A 249 -3.74 -6.92 -16.63
CA TYR A 249 -5.17 -6.70 -16.83
C TYR A 249 -5.90 -6.21 -15.56
N LEU A 250 -5.21 -6.22 -14.42
CA LEU A 250 -5.71 -5.63 -13.17
C LEU A 250 -5.49 -4.11 -13.18
N ASN A 251 -6.57 -3.35 -13.28
CA ASN A 251 -6.54 -1.89 -13.24
C ASN A 251 -7.87 -1.33 -12.70
N GLY A 252 -7.80 -0.30 -11.86
CA GLY A 252 -8.97 0.43 -11.35
C GLY A 252 -9.84 -0.33 -10.35
N SER A 253 -9.36 -1.44 -9.79
CA SER A 253 -10.13 -2.31 -8.90
C SER A 253 -9.57 -2.33 -7.48
N VAL A 254 -10.40 -2.79 -6.55
CA VAL A 254 -10.03 -3.05 -5.16
C VAL A 254 -10.09 -4.55 -4.88
N ILE A 255 -9.00 -5.09 -4.34
CA ILE A 255 -8.92 -6.50 -3.92
C ILE A 255 -8.99 -6.56 -2.40
N ARG A 256 -10.01 -7.23 -1.86
CA ARG A 256 -10.10 -7.55 -0.44
C ARG A 256 -9.25 -8.79 -0.13
N VAL A 257 -8.44 -8.70 0.93
CA VAL A 257 -7.64 -9.82 1.45
C VAL A 257 -7.94 -9.93 2.93
N ASP A 258 -8.96 -10.69 3.30
CA ASP A 258 -9.59 -10.55 4.61
C ASP A 258 -10.15 -11.83 5.23
N GLY A 259 -9.90 -13.01 4.64
CA GLY A 259 -10.42 -14.27 5.16
C GLY A 259 -11.96 -14.30 5.29
N ALA A 260 -12.64 -13.48 4.50
CA ALA A 260 -14.08 -13.26 4.52
C ALA A 260 -14.63 -12.59 5.80
N ILE A 261 -13.77 -11.99 6.65
CA ILE A 261 -14.25 -11.26 7.83
C ILE A 261 -15.11 -10.06 7.40
N ARG A 262 -16.15 -9.82 8.19
CA ARG A 262 -16.93 -8.58 8.19
C ARG A 262 -16.91 -8.03 9.60
N LEU A 263 -16.35 -6.82 9.75
CA LEU A 263 -16.14 -6.25 11.08
C LEU A 263 -17.46 -6.02 11.78
N ALA A 264 -17.60 -6.56 12.99
CA ALA A 264 -18.71 -6.23 13.86
C ALA A 264 -18.63 -4.76 14.31
N PRO A 265 -19.75 -4.12 14.73
CA PRO A 265 -19.73 -2.72 15.16
C PRO A 265 -18.79 -2.42 16.34
N LYS A 266 -18.44 -3.45 17.12
CA LYS A 266 -17.54 -3.39 18.29
C LYS A 266 -16.59 -4.58 18.27
#